data_e1b8264b9f530987d14ca4a5132588c6
#
_entry.id   e1b8264b9f530987d14ca4a5132588c6
#
_cell.length_a   1.000
_cell.length_b   1.000
_cell.length_c   1.000
_cell.angle_alpha   90.00
_cell.angle_beta   90.00
_cell.angle_gamma   90.00
#
_symmetry.space_group_name_H-M   'P 1'
#
loop_
_entity.id
_entity.type
_entity.pdbx_description
1 polymer ?
#
loop_
_entity_poly.entity_id
_entity_poly.type
_entity_poly.pdbx_seq_one_letter_code
_entity_poly.pdbx_strand_id
1 'polypeptide(L)'
;MNDKVNVLLVDDQPAKLLANEEILRDLGENLFKAASAREALEFLLKNEAAVVLVDVCMPELDGFQLAAMIRDHPRFQRTAIIFISAVQVDDVDRLRGYQMGAVDYVQVPVVPEVLRAKVKVFAELYRKTRQLERLNLELERRVAERTAELEASTARLLSSEQGRSLALAAGQMGSWDWDLVSGEWIWDEGQCRIFGVDQANFKPNPDNVGALIDPDDMRRLNEMVADFRRGNRHSHQTEFRVMRPDGAARWCFGTAAPTVD
;
A
#
# COMPACT_ATOMS: atom_id res chain seq x y z
N MET A 1 18.16 12.63 10.44
CA MET A 1 18.03 13.79 11.33
C MET A 1 17.20 13.36 12.53
N ASN A 2 17.74 13.52 13.72
CA ASN A 2 16.99 13.20 14.95
C ASN A 2 16.01 14.37 15.16
N ASP A 3 14.74 14.18 14.80
CA ASP A 3 13.69 15.21 14.94
C ASP A 3 13.47 15.43 16.44
N LYS A 4 13.95 16.57 16.97
CA LYS A 4 13.73 16.92 18.36
C LYS A 4 12.23 17.07 18.63
N VAL A 5 11.80 16.54 19.76
CA VAL A 5 10.40 16.69 20.23
C VAL A 5 10.32 17.73 21.33
N ASN A 6 9.14 18.27 21.52
CA ASN A 6 8.88 19.22 22.59
C ASN A 6 8.51 18.46 23.86
N VAL A 7 9.18 18.83 24.95
CA VAL A 7 8.87 18.38 26.32
C VAL A 7 8.45 19.61 27.12
N LEU A 8 7.26 19.61 27.69
CA LEU A 8 6.70 20.70 28.48
C LEU A 8 6.82 20.36 29.97
N LEU A 9 7.43 21.26 30.74
CA LEU A 9 7.59 21.18 32.17
C LEU A 9 6.57 22.13 32.80
N VAL A 10 5.73 21.63 33.69
CA VAL A 10 4.65 22.42 34.35
C VAL A 10 4.77 22.31 35.86
N ASP A 11 5.10 23.40 36.51
CA ASP A 11 5.24 23.49 37.97
C ASP A 11 5.15 24.97 38.38
N ASP A 12 4.43 25.29 39.46
CA ASP A 12 4.30 26.65 39.99
C ASP A 12 5.56 27.17 40.66
N GLN A 13 6.53 26.28 40.94
CA GLN A 13 7.76 26.61 41.63
C GLN A 13 8.93 26.73 40.61
N PRO A 14 9.46 27.94 40.36
CA PRO A 14 10.54 28.15 39.36
C PRO A 14 11.81 27.32 39.66
N ALA A 15 12.11 27.04 40.91
CA ALA A 15 13.25 26.23 41.33
C ALA A 15 13.11 24.78 40.83
N LYS A 16 11.91 24.19 40.92
CA LYS A 16 11.63 22.84 40.40
C LYS A 16 11.68 22.80 38.87
N LEU A 17 11.14 23.82 38.19
CA LEU A 17 11.26 23.92 36.74
C LEU A 17 12.71 23.94 36.27
N LEU A 18 13.57 24.72 36.95
CA LEU A 18 15.01 24.77 36.64
C LEU A 18 15.70 23.44 36.94
N ALA A 19 15.40 22.80 38.05
CA ALA A 19 15.98 21.50 38.42
C ALA A 19 15.61 20.41 37.39
N ASN A 20 14.33 20.32 36.98
CA ASN A 20 13.87 19.36 36.00
C ASN A 20 14.45 19.65 34.58
N GLU A 21 14.55 20.93 34.22
CA GLU A 21 15.22 21.35 32.96
C GLU A 21 16.67 20.89 32.92
N GLU A 22 17.42 21.11 34.04
CA GLU A 22 18.83 20.67 34.11
C GLU A 22 18.96 19.15 34.02
N ILE A 23 18.09 18.39 34.68
CA ILE A 23 18.06 16.93 34.61
C ILE A 23 17.83 16.45 33.14
N LEU A 24 17.00 17.14 32.39
CA LEU A 24 16.59 16.70 31.05
C LEU A 24 17.43 17.30 29.92
N ARG A 25 18.30 18.25 30.21
CA ARG A 25 19.15 18.95 29.20
C ARG A 25 19.95 17.97 28.32
N ASP A 26 20.49 16.92 28.94
CA ASP A 26 21.29 15.91 28.25
C ASP A 26 20.52 15.07 27.22
N LEU A 27 19.17 15.08 27.27
CA LEU A 27 18.37 14.40 26.24
C LEU A 27 18.38 15.11 24.90
N GLY A 28 18.77 16.39 24.87
CA GLY A 28 18.88 17.18 23.65
C GLY A 28 17.56 17.53 22.97
N GLU A 29 16.43 17.32 23.67
CA GLU A 29 15.07 17.66 23.22
C GLU A 29 14.78 19.16 23.44
N ASN A 30 13.69 19.65 22.86
CA ASN A 30 13.23 21.02 23.12
C ASN A 30 12.49 21.07 24.45
N LEU A 31 13.02 21.77 25.43
CA LEU A 31 12.42 21.91 26.74
C LEU A 31 11.68 23.26 26.86
N PHE A 32 10.43 23.21 27.26
CA PHE A 32 9.57 24.37 27.49
C PHE A 32 9.09 24.35 28.95
N LYS A 33 8.86 25.51 29.51
CA LYS A 33 8.42 25.69 30.89
C LYS A 33 7.11 26.45 30.91
N ALA A 34 6.22 26.04 31.80
CA ALA A 34 4.98 26.72 32.16
C ALA A 34 4.86 26.80 33.69
N ALA A 35 4.63 27.99 34.21
CA ALA A 35 4.51 28.22 35.64
C ALA A 35 3.07 27.99 36.17
N SER A 36 2.16 27.58 35.31
CA SER A 36 0.77 27.28 35.66
C SER A 36 0.11 26.35 34.63
N ALA A 37 -0.98 25.74 35.00
CA ALA A 37 -1.81 24.95 34.09
C ALA A 37 -2.33 25.77 32.90
N ARG A 38 -2.62 27.06 33.12
CA ARG A 38 -3.07 27.99 32.11
C ARG A 38 -1.98 28.20 31.02
N GLU A 39 -0.77 28.51 31.46
CA GLU A 39 0.37 28.66 30.52
C GLU A 39 0.65 27.37 29.74
N ALA A 40 0.51 26.20 30.39
CA ALA A 40 0.65 24.92 29.74
C ALA A 40 -0.39 24.72 28.64
N LEU A 41 -1.65 25.05 28.88
CA LEU A 41 -2.72 24.99 27.89
C LEU A 41 -2.48 25.99 26.74
N GLU A 42 -2.06 27.23 27.04
CA GLU A 42 -1.73 28.22 26.02
C GLU A 42 -0.56 27.75 25.12
N PHE A 43 0.43 27.08 25.68
CA PHE A 43 1.52 26.47 24.93
C PHE A 43 1.00 25.35 24.03
N LEU A 44 0.20 24.44 24.56
CA LEU A 44 -0.33 23.30 23.82
C LEU A 44 -1.25 23.69 22.68
N LEU A 45 -2.01 24.77 22.82
CA LEU A 45 -2.85 25.30 21.74
C LEU A 45 -2.03 25.72 20.50
N LYS A 46 -0.80 26.19 20.71
CA LYS A 46 0.10 26.68 19.64
C LYS A 46 1.11 25.62 19.17
N ASN A 47 1.45 24.69 20.05
CA ASN A 47 2.52 23.71 19.85
C ASN A 47 2.06 22.31 20.17
N GLU A 48 2.73 21.32 19.62
CA GLU A 48 2.60 19.91 20.03
C GLU A 48 3.67 19.58 21.06
N ALA A 49 3.35 18.77 22.05
CA ALA A 49 4.29 18.21 22.99
C ALA A 49 4.25 16.69 22.97
N ALA A 50 5.42 16.06 22.94
CA ALA A 50 5.52 14.62 23.08
C ALA A 50 5.29 14.16 24.51
N VAL A 51 5.82 14.95 25.46
CA VAL A 51 5.73 14.67 26.90
C VAL A 51 5.39 15.95 27.63
N VAL A 52 4.50 15.86 28.59
CA VAL A 52 4.20 16.90 29.58
C VAL A 52 4.51 16.35 30.95
N LEU A 53 5.45 16.98 31.64
CA LEU A 53 5.76 16.73 33.05
C LEU A 53 4.96 17.72 33.90
N VAL A 54 4.13 17.23 34.79
CA VAL A 54 3.20 18.07 35.56
C VAL A 54 3.38 17.83 37.01
N ASP A 55 3.61 18.90 37.79
CA ASP A 55 3.43 18.82 39.27
C ASP A 55 1.95 18.63 39.61
N VAL A 56 1.67 17.71 40.50
CA VAL A 56 0.30 17.43 40.95
C VAL A 56 -0.27 18.60 41.77
N CYS A 57 0.58 19.21 42.64
CA CYS A 57 0.14 20.22 43.56
C CYS A 57 0.41 21.63 43.03
N MET A 58 -0.48 22.16 42.22
CA MET A 58 -0.43 23.53 41.72
C MET A 58 -1.64 24.34 42.17
N PRO A 59 -1.48 25.68 42.37
CA PRO A 59 -2.60 26.55 42.71
C PRO A 59 -3.59 26.69 41.54
N GLU A 60 -4.83 27.07 41.81
CA GLU A 60 -5.94 27.29 40.86
C GLU A 60 -6.42 26.02 40.15
N LEU A 61 -5.59 25.45 39.32
CA LEU A 61 -5.84 24.20 38.59
C LEU A 61 -4.73 23.21 38.96
N ASP A 62 -5.10 22.10 39.58
CA ASP A 62 -4.16 21.04 39.92
C ASP A 62 -3.70 20.23 38.69
N GLY A 63 -2.65 19.42 38.86
CA GLY A 63 -2.09 18.63 37.76
C GLY A 63 -3.08 17.61 37.18
N PHE A 64 -3.99 17.07 38.00
CA PHE A 64 -5.01 16.12 37.55
C PHE A 64 -6.05 16.79 36.66
N GLN A 65 -6.49 17.99 37.04
CA GLN A 65 -7.43 18.78 36.24
C GLN A 65 -6.81 19.17 34.91
N LEU A 66 -5.55 19.60 34.91
CA LEU A 66 -4.81 19.86 33.67
C LEU A 66 -4.73 18.62 32.77
N ALA A 67 -4.40 17.47 33.35
CA ALA A 67 -4.31 16.21 32.59
C ALA A 67 -5.66 15.82 31.96
N ALA A 68 -6.76 15.96 32.69
CA ALA A 68 -8.11 15.72 32.18
C ALA A 68 -8.41 16.65 30.97
N MET A 69 -8.14 17.95 31.11
CA MET A 69 -8.34 18.92 30.01
C MET A 69 -7.50 18.59 28.78
N ILE A 70 -6.26 18.14 28.97
CA ILE A 70 -5.39 17.69 27.84
C ILE A 70 -5.99 16.46 27.17
N ARG A 71 -6.51 15.49 27.93
CA ARG A 71 -7.08 14.25 27.37
C ARG A 71 -8.41 14.46 26.67
N ASP A 72 -9.24 15.37 27.13
CA ASP A 72 -10.52 15.69 26.48
C ASP A 72 -10.35 16.34 25.12
N HIS A 73 -9.18 16.92 24.86
CA HIS A 73 -8.93 17.56 23.56
C HIS A 73 -8.32 16.58 22.55
N PRO A 74 -8.97 16.31 21.38
CA PRO A 74 -8.54 15.28 20.42
C PRO A 74 -7.10 15.44 19.92
N ARG A 75 -6.62 16.69 19.81
CA ARG A 75 -5.25 16.99 19.34
C ARG A 75 -4.16 16.49 20.27
N PHE A 76 -4.44 16.40 21.58
CA PHE A 76 -3.44 16.10 22.62
C PHE A 76 -3.55 14.69 23.19
N GLN A 77 -4.46 13.86 22.69
CA GLN A 77 -4.67 12.48 23.17
C GLN A 77 -3.40 11.63 23.17
N ARG A 78 -2.42 11.96 22.34
CA ARG A 78 -1.15 11.23 22.19
C ARG A 78 -0.02 11.78 23.05
N THR A 79 -0.19 12.93 23.67
CA THR A 79 0.79 13.54 24.56
C THR A 79 0.97 12.67 25.78
N ALA A 80 2.19 12.24 26.08
CA ALA A 80 2.46 11.49 27.31
C ALA A 80 2.44 12.45 28.50
N ILE A 81 1.59 12.20 29.49
CA ILE A 81 1.51 13.00 30.72
C ILE A 81 2.18 12.21 31.84
N ILE A 82 3.20 12.77 32.45
CA ILE A 82 3.93 12.20 33.58
C ILE A 82 3.76 13.12 34.78
N PHE A 83 3.18 12.62 35.85
CA PHE A 83 3.07 13.39 37.07
C PHE A 83 4.35 13.35 37.90
N ILE A 84 4.72 14.50 38.46
CA ILE A 84 5.75 14.62 39.50
C ILE A 84 5.05 14.93 40.78
N SER A 85 5.22 14.11 41.83
CA SER A 85 4.52 14.30 43.13
C SER A 85 5.41 14.04 44.30
N ALA A 86 5.36 14.96 45.29
CA ALA A 86 5.99 14.81 46.59
C ALA A 86 5.13 14.01 47.59
N VAL A 87 3.84 13.86 47.30
CA VAL A 87 2.93 13.10 48.15
C VAL A 87 3.20 11.61 47.91
N GLN A 88 3.27 10.81 49.01
CA GLN A 88 3.13 9.36 48.88
C GLN A 88 1.76 9.12 48.23
N VAL A 89 1.79 8.92 46.91
CA VAL A 89 0.59 8.69 46.13
C VAL A 89 0.09 7.31 46.56
N ASP A 90 -0.97 7.27 47.35
CA ASP A 90 -1.66 6.02 47.68
C ASP A 90 -2.07 5.32 46.37
N ASP A 91 -2.20 4.00 46.41
CA ASP A 91 -2.61 3.24 45.24
C ASP A 91 -3.91 3.75 44.61
N VAL A 92 -4.76 4.39 45.38
CA VAL A 92 -6.00 5.05 44.95
C VAL A 92 -5.72 6.30 44.11
N ASP A 93 -4.76 7.13 44.48
CA ASP A 93 -4.40 8.33 43.73
C ASP A 93 -3.63 7.99 42.42
N ARG A 94 -2.80 6.92 42.45
CA ARG A 94 -2.19 6.38 41.24
C ARG A 94 -3.24 5.90 40.27
N LEU A 95 -4.21 5.13 40.74
CA LEU A 95 -5.31 4.62 39.92
C LEU A 95 -6.11 5.78 39.32
N ARG A 96 -6.39 6.82 40.10
CA ARG A 96 -7.08 8.03 39.66
C ARG A 96 -6.32 8.75 38.56
N GLY A 97 -5.02 8.91 38.69
CA GLY A 97 -4.20 9.54 37.63
C GLY A 97 -4.13 8.74 36.34
N TYR A 98 -4.02 7.41 36.43
CA TYR A 98 -4.13 6.56 35.22
C TYR A 98 -5.51 6.66 34.57
N GLN A 99 -6.59 6.70 35.37
CA GLN A 99 -7.96 6.92 34.87
C GLN A 99 -8.13 8.29 34.20
N MET A 100 -7.39 9.31 34.63
CA MET A 100 -7.35 10.63 34.02
C MET A 100 -6.37 10.75 32.87
N GLY A 101 -5.77 9.62 32.47
CA GLY A 101 -4.97 9.52 31.23
C GLY A 101 -3.48 9.82 31.42
N ALA A 102 -2.97 9.89 32.63
CA ALA A 102 -1.52 9.87 32.84
C ALA A 102 -0.94 8.53 32.40
N VAL A 103 0.26 8.59 31.87
CA VAL A 103 0.99 7.37 31.44
C VAL A 103 1.96 6.90 32.50
N ASP A 104 2.37 7.80 33.43
CA ASP A 104 3.37 7.45 34.42
C ASP A 104 3.45 8.49 35.57
N TYR A 105 4.21 8.12 36.62
CA TYR A 105 4.49 8.92 37.81
C TYR A 105 5.99 8.95 38.15
N VAL A 106 6.47 10.08 38.66
CA VAL A 106 7.79 10.25 39.25
C VAL A 106 7.66 10.78 40.67
N GLN A 107 8.21 10.06 41.63
CA GLN A 107 8.19 10.46 43.04
C GLN A 107 9.30 11.48 43.34
N VAL A 108 8.99 12.40 44.26
CA VAL A 108 10.00 13.31 44.84
C VAL A 108 10.58 12.65 46.10
N PRO A 109 11.90 12.65 46.34
CA PRO A 109 12.92 13.35 45.53
C PRO A 109 13.12 12.66 44.13
N VAL A 110 13.17 13.50 43.09
CA VAL A 110 13.34 13.03 41.74
C VAL A 110 14.72 12.41 41.56
N VAL A 111 14.76 11.16 41.11
CA VAL A 111 16.01 10.49 40.70
C VAL A 111 16.29 10.86 39.24
N PRO A 112 17.38 11.60 38.92
CA PRO A 112 17.63 12.15 37.61
C PRO A 112 17.65 11.09 36.47
N GLU A 113 18.25 9.93 36.75
CA GLU A 113 18.34 8.82 35.78
C GLU A 113 16.96 8.25 35.46
N VAL A 114 16.08 8.15 36.42
CA VAL A 114 14.71 7.64 36.25
C VAL A 114 13.88 8.61 35.43
N LEU A 115 13.96 9.91 35.71
CA LEU A 115 13.25 10.94 34.96
C LEU A 115 13.73 10.97 33.50
N ARG A 116 15.04 11.00 33.28
CA ARG A 116 15.61 10.93 31.93
C ARG A 116 15.15 9.70 31.17
N ALA A 117 15.22 8.52 31.77
CA ALA A 117 14.82 7.27 31.15
C ALA A 117 13.34 7.30 30.72
N LYS A 118 12.46 7.74 31.60
CA LYS A 118 11.01 7.85 31.32
C LYS A 118 10.73 8.82 30.18
N VAL A 119 11.25 10.04 30.25
CA VAL A 119 11.06 11.05 29.18
C VAL A 119 11.61 10.57 27.84
N LYS A 120 12.78 9.95 27.84
CA LYS A 120 13.38 9.38 26.64
C LYS A 120 12.48 8.36 25.97
N VAL A 121 11.94 7.41 26.73
CA VAL A 121 11.05 6.35 26.20
C VAL A 121 9.82 6.96 25.55
N PHE A 122 9.15 7.91 26.22
CA PHE A 122 7.94 8.52 25.68
C PHE A 122 8.23 9.45 24.49
N ALA A 123 9.36 10.14 24.48
CA ALA A 123 9.83 10.92 23.34
C ALA A 123 10.09 10.03 22.12
N GLU A 124 10.73 8.87 22.32
CA GLU A 124 10.94 7.89 21.26
C GLU A 124 9.63 7.28 20.76
N LEU A 125 8.71 6.93 21.66
CA LEU A 125 7.39 6.41 21.30
C LEU A 125 6.62 7.43 20.46
N TYR A 126 6.60 8.69 20.85
CA TYR A 126 5.97 9.77 20.10
C TYR A 126 6.55 9.89 18.69
N ARG A 127 7.89 9.89 18.54
CA ARG A 127 8.55 9.94 17.23
C ARG A 127 8.16 8.76 16.35
N LYS A 128 8.15 7.54 16.90
CA LYS A 128 7.77 6.32 16.18
C LYS A 128 6.31 6.36 15.72
N THR A 129 5.42 6.80 16.59
CA THR A 129 4.00 6.93 16.22
C THR A 129 3.81 7.93 15.08
N ARG A 130 4.46 9.09 15.17
CA ARG A 130 4.41 10.10 14.09
C ARG A 130 5.03 9.60 12.77
N GLN A 131 6.11 8.83 12.86
CA GLN A 131 6.72 8.22 11.68
C GLN A 131 5.78 7.21 11.02
N LEU A 132 5.13 6.36 11.82
CA LEU A 132 4.16 5.38 11.30
C LEU A 132 2.96 6.05 10.62
N GLU A 133 2.44 7.12 11.20
CA GLU A 133 1.34 7.89 10.60
C GLU A 133 1.71 8.48 9.23
N ARG A 134 2.91 9.10 9.16
CA ARG A 134 3.40 9.65 7.89
C ARG A 134 3.56 8.55 6.83
N LEU A 135 4.10 7.39 7.24
CA LEU A 135 4.25 6.25 6.33
C LEU A 135 2.91 5.67 5.88
N ASN A 136 1.92 5.58 6.78
CA ASN A 136 0.58 5.11 6.42
C ASN A 136 -0.09 6.04 5.41
N LEU A 137 -0.06 7.36 5.65
CA LEU A 137 -0.61 8.34 4.69
C LEU A 137 0.08 8.26 3.32
N GLU A 138 1.41 8.11 3.31
CA GLU A 138 2.17 7.93 2.06
C GLU A 138 1.80 6.62 1.36
N LEU A 139 1.63 5.53 2.12
CA LEU A 139 1.23 4.23 1.58
C LEU A 139 -0.18 4.29 0.98
N GLU A 140 -1.14 4.88 1.69
CA GLU A 140 -2.51 5.06 1.20
C GLU A 140 -2.53 5.84 -0.11
N ARG A 141 -1.75 6.93 -0.20
CA ARG A 141 -1.61 7.71 -1.44
C ARG A 141 -1.07 6.85 -2.58
N ARG A 142 0.02 6.10 -2.34
CA ARG A 142 0.62 5.21 -3.37
C ARG A 142 -0.32 4.10 -3.80
N VAL A 143 -1.06 3.51 -2.87
CA VAL A 143 -2.06 2.49 -3.19
C VAL A 143 -3.14 3.08 -4.10
N ALA A 144 -3.68 4.25 -3.76
CA ALA A 144 -4.69 4.91 -4.58
C ALA A 144 -4.18 5.22 -6.01
N GLU A 145 -2.95 5.75 -6.13
CA GLU A 145 -2.32 6.04 -7.43
C GLU A 145 -2.14 4.75 -8.26
N ARG A 146 -1.61 3.68 -7.66
CA ARG A 146 -1.40 2.42 -8.36
C ARG A 146 -2.70 1.72 -8.75
N THR A 147 -3.72 1.82 -7.92
CA THR A 147 -5.05 1.28 -8.26
C THR A 147 -5.63 1.99 -9.48
N ALA A 148 -5.57 3.32 -9.49
CA ALA A 148 -6.04 4.11 -10.63
C ALA A 148 -5.25 3.81 -11.93
N GLU A 149 -3.92 3.65 -11.85
CA GLU A 149 -3.08 3.25 -13.00
C GLU A 149 -3.47 1.87 -13.54
N LEU A 150 -3.66 0.89 -12.64
CA LEU A 150 -4.07 -0.47 -13.02
C LEU A 150 -5.45 -0.48 -13.67
N GLU A 151 -6.42 0.21 -13.11
CA GLU A 151 -7.77 0.33 -13.67
C GLU A 151 -7.74 0.95 -15.07
N ALA A 152 -6.98 2.04 -15.25
CA ALA A 152 -6.82 2.67 -16.55
C ALA A 152 -6.13 1.75 -17.57
N SER A 153 -5.11 0.99 -17.15
CA SER A 153 -4.42 0.02 -18.01
C SER A 153 -5.34 -1.13 -18.41
N THR A 154 -6.09 -1.67 -17.45
CA THR A 154 -7.06 -2.75 -17.70
C THR A 154 -8.15 -2.30 -18.66
N ALA A 155 -8.70 -1.08 -18.47
CA ALA A 155 -9.70 -0.52 -19.37
C ALA A 155 -9.18 -0.36 -20.81
N ARG A 156 -7.92 0.09 -20.97
CA ARG A 156 -7.28 0.20 -22.30
C ARG A 156 -7.11 -1.16 -22.96
N LEU A 157 -6.66 -2.17 -22.21
CA LEU A 157 -6.47 -3.53 -22.73
C LEU A 157 -7.82 -4.13 -23.17
N LEU A 158 -8.86 -4.00 -22.36
CA LEU A 158 -10.22 -4.45 -22.70
C LEU A 158 -10.76 -3.76 -23.96
N SER A 159 -10.60 -2.43 -24.03
CA SER A 159 -11.02 -1.65 -25.22
C SER A 159 -10.26 -2.08 -26.49
N SER A 160 -8.95 -2.30 -26.37
CA SER A 160 -8.12 -2.78 -27.49
C SER A 160 -8.54 -4.17 -27.94
N GLU A 161 -8.80 -5.09 -26.99
CA GLU A 161 -9.23 -6.45 -27.29
C GLU A 161 -10.62 -6.49 -27.95
N GLN A 162 -11.56 -5.67 -27.44
CA GLN A 162 -12.87 -5.50 -28.07
C GLN A 162 -12.76 -4.95 -29.48
N GLY A 163 -11.91 -3.94 -29.69
CA GLY A 163 -11.65 -3.37 -31.01
C GLY A 163 -11.07 -4.40 -31.98
N ARG A 164 -10.12 -5.20 -31.51
CA ARG A 164 -9.53 -6.31 -32.28
C ARG A 164 -10.59 -7.34 -32.66
N SER A 165 -11.39 -7.78 -31.71
CA SER A 165 -12.45 -8.76 -31.93
C SER A 165 -13.49 -8.26 -32.94
N LEU A 166 -13.93 -7.00 -32.81
CA LEU A 166 -14.88 -6.38 -33.77
C LEU A 166 -14.29 -6.28 -35.17
N ALA A 167 -13.01 -5.91 -35.31
CA ALA A 167 -12.33 -5.83 -36.62
C ALA A 167 -12.25 -7.20 -37.28
N LEU A 168 -11.89 -8.24 -36.53
CA LEU A 168 -11.85 -9.61 -37.04
C LEU A 168 -13.23 -10.09 -37.46
N ALA A 169 -14.27 -9.82 -36.66
CA ALA A 169 -15.64 -10.21 -36.96
C ALA A 169 -16.18 -9.50 -38.22
N ALA A 170 -15.95 -8.18 -38.33
CA ALA A 170 -16.35 -7.39 -39.52
C ALA A 170 -15.64 -7.85 -40.80
N GLY A 171 -14.38 -8.24 -40.67
CA GLY A 171 -13.61 -8.81 -41.77
C GLY A 171 -13.91 -10.29 -42.10
N GLN A 172 -14.82 -10.91 -41.32
CA GLN A 172 -15.06 -12.37 -41.36
C GLN A 172 -13.77 -13.18 -41.22
N MET A 173 -12.85 -12.64 -40.41
CA MET A 173 -11.55 -13.25 -40.11
C MET A 173 -11.60 -14.06 -38.82
N GLY A 174 -10.66 -14.94 -38.65
CA GLY A 174 -10.36 -15.64 -37.40
C GLY A 174 -8.88 -15.52 -37.07
N SER A 175 -8.56 -15.64 -35.79
CA SER A 175 -7.19 -15.71 -35.33
C SER A 175 -6.87 -17.05 -34.69
N TRP A 176 -5.63 -17.43 -34.80
CA TRP A 176 -5.09 -18.64 -34.19
C TRP A 176 -3.70 -18.37 -33.69
N ASP A 177 -3.33 -19.11 -32.65
CA ASP A 177 -2.00 -19.14 -32.11
C ASP A 177 -1.55 -20.59 -31.92
N TRP A 178 -0.29 -20.87 -32.22
CA TRP A 178 0.28 -22.19 -32.07
C TRP A 178 1.64 -22.10 -31.39
N ASP A 179 1.69 -22.55 -30.17
CA ASP A 179 2.95 -22.74 -29.47
C ASP A 179 3.68 -23.97 -30.04
N LEU A 180 4.77 -23.71 -30.71
CA LEU A 180 5.58 -24.75 -31.35
C LEU A 180 6.38 -25.60 -30.37
N VAL A 181 6.51 -25.15 -29.11
CA VAL A 181 7.25 -25.85 -28.04
C VAL A 181 6.31 -26.79 -27.28
N SER A 182 5.20 -26.26 -26.76
CA SER A 182 4.20 -27.07 -26.02
C SER A 182 3.29 -27.87 -26.98
N GLY A 183 3.15 -27.42 -28.22
CA GLY A 183 2.21 -27.98 -29.19
C GLY A 183 0.78 -27.50 -29.00
N GLU A 184 0.53 -26.54 -28.10
CA GLU A 184 -0.80 -26.00 -27.82
C GLU A 184 -1.28 -25.10 -28.96
N TRP A 185 -2.55 -25.27 -29.37
CA TRP A 185 -3.23 -24.44 -30.33
C TRP A 185 -4.38 -23.71 -29.70
N ILE A 186 -4.50 -22.43 -29.98
CA ILE A 186 -5.60 -21.58 -29.54
C ILE A 186 -6.29 -20.99 -30.77
N TRP A 187 -7.60 -21.18 -30.85
CA TRP A 187 -8.45 -20.62 -31.90
C TRP A 187 -9.49 -19.69 -31.31
N ASP A 188 -9.72 -18.56 -31.96
CA ASP A 188 -10.85 -17.71 -31.63
C ASP A 188 -12.16 -18.21 -32.25
N GLU A 189 -13.28 -17.60 -31.89
CA GLU A 189 -14.60 -17.93 -32.44
C GLU A 189 -14.64 -17.75 -33.97
N GLY A 190 -13.93 -16.74 -34.51
CA GLY A 190 -13.84 -16.46 -35.91
C GLY A 190 -13.20 -17.63 -36.68
N GLN A 191 -12.09 -18.17 -36.15
CA GLN A 191 -11.42 -19.32 -36.72
C GLN A 191 -12.32 -20.57 -36.73
N CYS A 192 -12.98 -20.85 -35.60
CA CYS A 192 -13.92 -21.97 -35.52
C CYS A 192 -15.07 -21.81 -36.53
N ARG A 193 -15.58 -20.60 -36.73
CA ARG A 193 -16.63 -20.28 -37.71
C ARG A 193 -16.14 -20.49 -39.18
N ILE A 194 -14.90 -20.13 -39.48
CA ILE A 194 -14.29 -20.35 -40.79
C ILE A 194 -14.20 -21.84 -41.09
N PHE A 195 -13.75 -22.65 -40.15
CA PHE A 195 -13.61 -24.09 -40.29
C PHE A 195 -14.92 -24.87 -40.15
N GLY A 196 -16.00 -24.22 -39.65
CA GLY A 196 -17.29 -24.84 -39.45
C GLY A 196 -17.32 -25.83 -38.30
N VAL A 197 -16.55 -25.55 -37.26
CA VAL A 197 -16.46 -26.37 -36.02
C VAL A 197 -17.04 -25.64 -34.83
N ASP A 198 -17.52 -26.38 -33.83
CA ASP A 198 -18.03 -25.83 -32.60
C ASP A 198 -16.87 -25.61 -31.61
N GLN A 199 -16.69 -24.35 -31.18
CA GLN A 199 -15.61 -23.96 -30.28
C GLN A 199 -15.66 -24.71 -28.94
N ALA A 200 -16.84 -25.07 -28.44
CA ALA A 200 -17.00 -25.77 -27.17
C ALA A 200 -16.50 -27.23 -27.22
N ASN A 201 -16.60 -27.83 -28.38
CA ASN A 201 -16.33 -29.25 -28.58
C ASN A 201 -15.06 -29.54 -29.41
N PHE A 202 -14.51 -28.56 -30.09
CA PHE A 202 -13.35 -28.71 -30.93
C PHE A 202 -12.08 -28.22 -30.25
N LYS A 203 -11.15 -29.10 -29.98
CA LYS A 203 -9.81 -28.77 -29.50
C LYS A 203 -8.83 -28.87 -30.66
N PRO A 204 -8.34 -27.74 -31.20
CA PRO A 204 -7.44 -27.75 -32.33
C PRO A 204 -6.12 -28.44 -31.97
N ASN A 205 -5.65 -29.29 -32.90
CA ASN A 205 -4.34 -29.91 -32.87
C ASN A 205 -3.91 -30.24 -34.31
N PRO A 206 -2.64 -30.57 -34.55
CA PRO A 206 -2.14 -30.82 -35.93
C PRO A 206 -2.96 -31.84 -36.71
N ASP A 207 -3.43 -32.91 -36.05
CA ASP A 207 -4.11 -34.01 -36.75
C ASP A 207 -5.55 -33.62 -37.11
N ASN A 208 -6.33 -33.07 -36.17
CA ASN A 208 -7.73 -32.74 -36.44
C ASN A 208 -7.88 -31.47 -37.32
N VAL A 209 -6.94 -30.53 -37.25
CA VAL A 209 -6.87 -29.37 -38.14
C VAL A 209 -6.45 -29.83 -39.55
N GLY A 210 -5.44 -30.72 -39.63
CA GLY A 210 -4.99 -31.27 -40.88
C GLY A 210 -6.10 -32.02 -41.66
N ALA A 211 -7.00 -32.71 -40.93
CA ALA A 211 -8.14 -33.40 -41.53
C ALA A 211 -9.21 -32.45 -42.15
N LEU A 212 -9.20 -31.18 -41.73
CA LEU A 212 -10.10 -30.12 -42.23
C LEU A 212 -9.49 -29.28 -43.39
N ILE A 213 -8.30 -29.64 -43.88
CA ILE A 213 -7.62 -28.92 -44.96
C ILE A 213 -7.43 -29.88 -46.11
N ASP A 214 -7.57 -29.36 -47.33
CA ASP A 214 -7.29 -30.15 -48.55
C ASP A 214 -5.88 -30.79 -48.48
N PRO A 215 -5.71 -32.07 -48.79
CA PRO A 215 -4.42 -32.77 -48.64
C PRO A 215 -3.24 -32.15 -49.39
N ASP A 216 -3.48 -31.57 -50.55
CA ASP A 216 -2.42 -30.93 -51.34
C ASP A 216 -2.01 -29.58 -50.69
N ASP A 217 -2.99 -28.84 -50.17
CA ASP A 217 -2.75 -27.60 -49.47
C ASP A 217 -2.08 -27.86 -48.11
N MET A 218 -2.47 -28.93 -47.40
CA MET A 218 -1.86 -29.31 -46.12
C MET A 218 -0.36 -29.67 -46.28
N ARG A 219 0.01 -30.29 -47.39
CA ARG A 219 1.42 -30.59 -47.68
C ARG A 219 2.25 -29.30 -47.79
N ARG A 220 1.72 -28.28 -48.51
CA ARG A 220 2.37 -26.95 -48.63
C ARG A 220 2.46 -26.21 -47.27
N LEU A 221 1.42 -26.32 -46.46
CA LEU A 221 1.41 -25.71 -45.11
C LEU A 221 2.44 -26.37 -44.19
N ASN A 222 2.60 -27.69 -44.24
CA ASN A 222 3.61 -28.42 -43.46
C ASN A 222 5.04 -28.04 -43.83
N GLU A 223 5.31 -27.84 -45.15
CA GLU A 223 6.62 -27.35 -45.62
C GLU A 223 6.91 -25.95 -45.08
N MET A 224 5.89 -25.07 -45.03
CA MET A 224 6.00 -23.74 -44.48
C MET A 224 6.31 -23.78 -42.96
N VAL A 225 5.62 -24.61 -42.21
CA VAL A 225 5.88 -24.78 -40.76
C VAL A 225 7.30 -25.31 -40.53
N ALA A 226 7.78 -26.21 -41.36
CA ALA A 226 9.16 -26.69 -41.28
C ALA A 226 10.18 -25.58 -41.58
N ASP A 227 9.86 -24.64 -42.46
CA ASP A 227 10.69 -23.46 -42.71
C ASP A 227 10.72 -22.48 -41.55
N PHE A 228 9.60 -22.24 -40.86
CA PHE A 228 9.56 -21.44 -39.63
C PHE A 228 10.42 -22.07 -38.52
N ARG A 229 10.30 -23.38 -38.30
CA ARG A 229 11.11 -24.11 -37.30
C ARG A 229 12.62 -24.04 -37.57
N ARG A 230 13.03 -23.88 -38.85
CA ARG A 230 14.43 -23.71 -39.28
C ARG A 230 14.90 -22.26 -39.20
N GLY A 231 14.03 -21.30 -38.86
CA GLY A 231 14.34 -19.88 -38.81
C GLY A 231 14.50 -19.22 -40.22
N ASN A 232 14.05 -19.87 -41.25
CA ASN A 232 14.29 -19.42 -42.65
C ASN A 232 13.27 -18.37 -43.14
N ARG A 233 12.20 -18.11 -42.37
CA ARG A 233 11.15 -17.16 -42.78
C ARG A 233 10.62 -16.37 -41.58
N HIS A 234 10.22 -15.09 -41.81
CA HIS A 234 9.65 -14.19 -40.79
C HIS A 234 8.14 -14.02 -40.91
N SER A 235 7.56 -14.33 -42.08
CA SER A 235 6.10 -14.31 -42.27
C SER A 235 5.75 -15.13 -43.50
N HIS A 236 4.52 -15.58 -43.57
CA HIS A 236 4.00 -16.31 -44.73
C HIS A 236 2.54 -15.95 -44.96
N GLN A 237 2.19 -15.88 -46.27
CA GLN A 237 0.82 -15.69 -46.73
C GLN A 237 0.51 -16.80 -47.72
N THR A 238 -0.65 -17.43 -47.58
CA THR A 238 -1.04 -18.52 -48.49
C THR A 238 -2.56 -18.64 -48.60
N GLU A 239 -3.01 -19.12 -49.72
CA GLU A 239 -4.37 -19.55 -49.95
C GLU A 239 -4.46 -21.06 -49.78
N PHE A 240 -5.51 -21.54 -49.14
CA PHE A 240 -5.76 -22.96 -48.93
C PHE A 240 -7.25 -23.25 -48.83
N ARG A 241 -7.63 -24.50 -49.07
CA ARG A 241 -9.01 -24.97 -49.02
C ARG A 241 -9.30 -25.62 -47.68
N VAL A 242 -10.33 -25.13 -47.01
CA VAL A 242 -10.90 -25.74 -45.79
C VAL A 242 -12.05 -26.63 -46.22
N MET A 243 -11.98 -27.91 -45.86
CA MET A 243 -13.01 -28.94 -46.05
C MET A 243 -13.81 -29.02 -44.73
N ARG A 244 -14.97 -28.41 -44.71
CA ARG A 244 -15.81 -28.33 -43.51
C ARG A 244 -16.49 -29.66 -43.20
N PRO A 245 -16.85 -29.91 -41.91
CA PRO A 245 -17.61 -31.10 -41.51
C PRO A 245 -18.99 -31.23 -42.19
N ASP A 246 -19.57 -30.12 -42.61
CA ASP A 246 -20.84 -30.08 -43.37
C ASP A 246 -20.68 -30.45 -44.86
N GLY A 247 -19.45 -30.75 -45.32
CA GLY A 247 -19.12 -31.07 -46.68
C GLY A 247 -18.84 -29.87 -47.57
N ALA A 248 -18.98 -28.65 -47.08
CA ALA A 248 -18.66 -27.46 -47.87
C ALA A 248 -17.15 -27.22 -47.95
N ALA A 249 -16.65 -26.91 -49.16
CA ALA A 249 -15.30 -26.43 -49.34
C ALA A 249 -15.26 -24.89 -49.35
N ARG A 250 -14.30 -24.30 -48.63
CA ARG A 250 -14.11 -22.85 -48.58
C ARG A 250 -12.67 -22.48 -48.86
N TRP A 251 -12.44 -21.54 -49.76
CA TRP A 251 -11.13 -20.93 -49.93
C TRP A 251 -10.85 -19.95 -48.77
N CYS A 252 -9.71 -20.07 -48.15
CA CYS A 252 -9.20 -19.22 -47.09
C CYS A 252 -7.87 -18.61 -47.47
N PHE A 253 -7.66 -17.36 -47.09
CA PHE A 253 -6.38 -16.70 -47.13
C PHE A 253 -5.82 -16.59 -45.73
N GLY A 254 -4.68 -17.17 -45.47
CA GLY A 254 -4.04 -17.19 -44.19
C GLY A 254 -2.73 -16.43 -44.16
N THR A 255 -2.48 -15.72 -43.07
CA THR A 255 -1.18 -15.09 -42.75
C THR A 255 -0.65 -15.65 -41.46
N ALA A 256 0.61 -16.08 -41.46
CA ALA A 256 1.29 -16.56 -40.26
C ALA A 256 2.63 -15.84 -40.09
N ALA A 257 2.98 -15.52 -38.85
CA ALA A 257 4.29 -15.02 -38.49
C ALA A 257 4.72 -15.64 -37.14
N PRO A 258 5.97 -16.10 -37.00
CA PRO A 258 6.47 -16.55 -35.72
C PRO A 258 6.66 -15.33 -34.78
N THR A 259 6.22 -15.47 -33.55
CA THR A 259 6.60 -14.60 -32.46
C THR A 259 7.70 -15.29 -31.65
N VAL A 260 8.72 -14.53 -31.25
CA VAL A 260 9.80 -15.01 -30.38
C VAL A 260 9.58 -14.28 -29.03
N ASP A 261 9.26 -15.06 -27.99
CA ASP A 261 9.21 -14.54 -26.64
C ASP A 261 10.62 -14.42 -26.04
#